data_35c74184cbbe0a1ae19fd146da0cc1fa
#
_entry.id   35c74184cbbe0a1ae19fd146da0cc1fa
#
_cell.length_a   1.000
_cell.length_b   1.000
_cell.length_c   1.000
_cell.angle_alpha   90.00
_cell.angle_beta   90.00
_cell.angle_gamma   90.00
#
_symmetry.space_group_name_H-M   'P 1'
#
loop_
_entity.id
_entity.type
_entity.pdbx_description
1 polymer ?
#
loop_
_entity_poly.entity_id
_entity_poly.type
_entity_poly.pdbx_seq_one_letter_code
_entity_poly.pdbx_strand_id
1 'polypeptide(L)'
;IVTDRYVTPPTSSSAYSEAFAYLPNAYQPHGRGAPLHAPPSRAAAGLPAEGFVYCCFNQAYKLTPFIFDLWARLLDATPDAVLWLAAAPMAEGNLRNEMRERGIDARRLVFAPHLPQAEHLARLQLADLALDTAPFNSHTTASDALWAGVPIVTCAGDTFPSRVAGSLLHAIGLPELIAADFEE
;
A
#
# COMPACT_ATOMS: atom_id res chain seq x y z
N ILE A 1 -6.27 -24.53 4.97
CA ILE A 1 -6.12 -23.09 4.64
C ILE A 1 -6.70 -22.83 3.25
N VAL A 2 -7.52 -21.76 3.09
CA VAL A 2 -7.90 -21.24 1.79
C VAL A 2 -6.83 -20.23 1.35
N THR A 3 -6.27 -20.44 0.18
CA THR A 3 -5.13 -19.64 -0.33
C THR A 3 -5.10 -19.65 -1.86
N ASP A 4 -4.07 -19.08 -2.45
CA ASP A 4 -3.73 -19.21 -3.87
C ASP A 4 -2.27 -19.68 -4.04
N ARG A 5 -1.90 -20.02 -5.28
CA ARG A 5 -0.57 -20.56 -5.57
C ARG A 5 0.56 -19.55 -5.48
N TYR A 6 0.25 -18.26 -5.54
CA TYR A 6 1.24 -17.20 -5.39
C TYR A 6 1.53 -16.95 -3.90
N VAL A 7 0.48 -16.78 -3.09
CA VAL A 7 0.63 -16.53 -1.64
C VAL A 7 1.23 -17.73 -0.93
N THR A 8 0.76 -18.93 -1.25
CA THR A 8 1.27 -20.17 -0.64
C THR A 8 1.65 -21.17 -1.74
N PRO A 9 2.87 -21.09 -2.27
CA PRO A 9 3.36 -22.07 -3.25
C PRO A 9 3.28 -23.49 -2.70
N PRO A 10 3.05 -24.51 -3.54
CA PRO A 10 3.04 -25.91 -3.09
C PRO A 10 4.30 -26.35 -2.34
N THR A 11 5.43 -25.72 -2.64
CA THR A 11 6.71 -25.95 -1.96
C THR A 11 6.72 -25.51 -0.49
N SER A 12 5.79 -24.64 -0.09
CA SER A 12 5.65 -24.20 1.30
C SER A 12 4.83 -25.17 2.17
N SER A 13 4.33 -26.28 1.63
CA SER A 13 3.44 -27.21 2.33
C SER A 13 4.03 -27.77 3.62
N SER A 14 5.34 -27.93 3.70
CA SER A 14 6.02 -28.43 4.93
C SER A 14 5.98 -27.44 6.10
N ALA A 15 5.67 -26.17 5.85
CA ALA A 15 5.55 -25.13 6.90
C ALA A 15 4.14 -25.07 7.52
N TYR A 16 3.20 -25.92 7.04
CA TYR A 16 1.81 -25.89 7.46
C TYR A 16 1.36 -27.30 7.87
N SER A 17 0.52 -27.38 8.90
CA SER A 17 -0.14 -28.64 9.31
C SER A 17 -1.43 -28.88 8.51
N GLU A 18 -1.97 -27.84 7.88
CA GLU A 18 -3.25 -27.88 7.17
C GLU A 18 -3.07 -28.20 5.69
N ALA A 19 -4.08 -28.83 5.10
CA ALA A 19 -4.20 -28.95 3.66
C ALA A 19 -4.57 -27.60 3.02
N PHE A 20 -4.09 -27.37 1.80
CA PHE A 20 -4.37 -26.16 1.03
C PHE A 20 -5.58 -26.35 0.10
N ALA A 21 -6.53 -25.42 0.19
CA ALA A 21 -7.61 -25.24 -0.79
C ALA A 21 -7.25 -24.01 -1.65
N TYR A 22 -6.78 -24.26 -2.86
CA TYR A 22 -6.34 -23.19 -3.77
C TYR A 22 -7.52 -22.55 -4.50
N LEU A 23 -7.64 -21.23 -4.36
CA LEU A 23 -8.49 -20.43 -5.24
C LEU A 23 -7.75 -20.17 -6.58
N PRO A 24 -8.50 -20.00 -7.69
CA PRO A 24 -7.89 -19.96 -9.03
C PRO A 24 -7.06 -18.70 -9.30
N ASN A 25 -7.41 -17.56 -8.71
CA ASN A 25 -6.75 -16.28 -9.00
C ASN A 25 -6.06 -15.72 -7.76
N ALA A 26 -6.82 -15.22 -6.78
CA ALA A 26 -6.31 -14.67 -5.53
C ALA A 26 -7.06 -15.26 -4.33
N TYR A 27 -6.36 -15.45 -3.23
CA TYR A 27 -6.97 -15.99 -2.00
C TYR A 27 -7.97 -15.01 -1.37
N GLN A 28 -7.84 -13.73 -1.67
CA GLN A 28 -8.73 -12.67 -1.19
C GLN A 28 -9.62 -12.17 -2.34
N PRO A 29 -10.66 -12.94 -2.73
CA PRO A 29 -11.58 -12.47 -3.76
C PRO A 29 -12.42 -11.32 -3.23
N HIS A 30 -12.49 -10.24 -4.01
CA HIS A 30 -13.45 -9.17 -3.77
C HIS A 30 -14.71 -9.42 -4.61
N GLY A 31 -15.87 -9.24 -3.98
CA GLY A 31 -17.12 -9.13 -4.71
C GLY A 31 -17.14 -7.85 -5.56
N ARG A 32 -18.27 -7.57 -6.21
CA ARG A 32 -18.46 -6.26 -6.84
C ARG A 32 -18.38 -5.21 -5.74
N GLY A 33 -17.31 -4.40 -5.77
CA GLY A 33 -17.05 -3.38 -4.77
C GLY A 33 -18.14 -2.30 -4.73
N ALA A 34 -18.07 -1.44 -3.73
CA ALA A 34 -18.92 -0.25 -3.69
C ALA A 34 -18.68 0.60 -4.95
N PRO A 35 -19.73 1.26 -5.49
CA PRO A 35 -19.55 2.18 -6.61
C PRO A 35 -18.53 3.26 -6.24
N LEU A 36 -17.63 3.56 -7.18
CA LEU A 36 -16.71 4.67 -7.00
C LEU A 36 -17.48 5.99 -7.19
N HIS A 37 -17.43 6.83 -6.18
CA HIS A 37 -17.89 8.22 -6.28
C HIS A 37 -16.79 9.10 -6.91
N ALA A 38 -17.19 10.28 -7.39
CA ALA A 38 -16.23 11.28 -7.85
C ALA A 38 -15.26 11.66 -6.71
N PRO A 39 -13.96 11.81 -7.01
CA PRO A 39 -12.99 12.20 -6.01
C PRO A 39 -13.26 13.62 -5.48
N PRO A 40 -12.92 13.91 -4.22
CA PRO A 40 -12.90 15.28 -3.73
C PRO A 40 -11.79 16.09 -4.43
N SER A 41 -11.74 17.40 -4.21
CA SER A 41 -10.59 18.19 -4.65
C SER A 41 -9.33 17.82 -3.82
N ARG A 42 -8.13 17.99 -4.40
CA ARG A 42 -6.86 17.84 -3.68
C ARG A 42 -6.82 18.74 -2.43
N ALA A 43 -7.32 19.97 -2.53
CA ALA A 43 -7.39 20.90 -1.40
C ALA A 43 -8.28 20.37 -0.25
N ALA A 44 -9.42 19.77 -0.57
CA ALA A 44 -10.30 19.17 0.44
C ALA A 44 -9.66 17.94 1.12
N ALA A 45 -8.75 17.26 0.42
CA ALA A 45 -7.98 16.14 0.95
C ALA A 45 -6.68 16.57 1.67
N GLY A 46 -6.37 17.87 1.73
CA GLY A 46 -5.15 18.40 2.31
C GLY A 46 -3.90 18.18 1.45
N LEU A 47 -4.09 17.86 0.17
CA LEU A 47 -3.00 17.61 -0.78
C LEU A 47 -2.60 18.91 -1.49
N PRO A 48 -1.33 19.04 -1.95
CA PRO A 48 -0.92 20.15 -2.78
C PRO A 48 -1.69 20.16 -4.11
N ALA A 49 -1.84 21.35 -4.70
CA ALA A 49 -2.58 21.52 -5.96
C ALA A 49 -1.94 20.70 -7.10
N GLU A 50 -0.63 20.63 -7.10
CA GLU A 50 0.19 19.90 -8.08
C GLU A 50 1.20 19.00 -7.38
N GLY A 51 1.95 18.21 -8.15
CA GLY A 51 2.94 17.26 -7.65
C GLY A 51 2.41 15.83 -7.58
N PHE A 52 3.35 14.90 -7.46
CA PHE A 52 3.06 13.46 -7.40
C PHE A 52 2.63 13.05 -5.99
N VAL A 53 1.62 12.20 -5.89
CA VAL A 53 1.05 11.74 -4.62
C VAL A 53 1.32 10.25 -4.45
N TYR A 54 2.36 9.92 -3.68
CA TYR A 54 2.50 8.58 -3.14
C TYR A 54 1.51 8.38 -2.00
N CYS A 55 0.91 7.20 -1.87
CA CYS A 55 0.06 6.92 -0.72
C CYS A 55 0.36 5.58 -0.06
N CYS A 56 0.15 5.53 1.26
CA CYS A 56 0.09 4.28 2.02
C CYS A 56 -0.94 4.41 3.13
N PHE A 57 -2.04 3.68 3.00
CA PHE A 57 -3.14 3.69 3.98
C PHE A 57 -3.09 2.49 4.93
N ASN A 58 -1.93 1.84 5.03
CA ASN A 58 -1.70 0.80 6.03
C ASN A 58 -1.65 1.39 7.45
N GLN A 59 -1.95 0.55 8.41
CA GLN A 59 -1.84 0.90 9.84
C GLN A 59 -0.38 1.23 10.21
N ALA A 60 -0.20 2.22 11.10
CA ALA A 60 1.11 2.73 11.47
C ALA A 60 2.07 1.66 12.03
N TYR A 61 1.55 0.58 12.65
CA TYR A 61 2.40 -0.51 13.17
C TYR A 61 3.11 -1.31 12.06
N LYS A 62 2.70 -1.18 10.80
CA LYS A 62 3.38 -1.79 9.64
C LYS A 62 4.52 -0.93 9.11
N LEU A 63 4.63 0.31 9.54
CA LEU A 63 5.68 1.25 9.10
C LEU A 63 6.98 0.96 9.87
N THR A 64 7.82 0.14 9.29
CA THR A 64 9.14 -0.17 9.86
C THR A 64 10.15 0.93 9.52
N PRO A 65 11.23 1.10 10.31
CA PRO A 65 12.31 2.03 9.95
C PRO A 65 12.87 1.79 8.55
N PHE A 66 13.04 0.52 8.18
CA PHE A 66 13.51 0.13 6.85
C PHE A 66 12.62 0.67 5.70
N ILE A 67 11.29 0.47 5.81
CA ILE A 67 10.35 0.99 4.80
C ILE A 67 10.37 2.51 4.80
N PHE A 68 10.52 3.13 5.95
CA PHE A 68 10.58 4.58 6.05
C PHE A 68 11.86 5.17 5.44
N ASP A 69 13.00 4.47 5.56
CA ASP A 69 14.25 4.80 4.88
C ASP A 69 14.08 4.75 3.35
N LEU A 70 13.42 3.70 2.85
CA LEU A 70 13.12 3.55 1.42
C LEU A 70 12.24 4.70 0.90
N TRP A 71 11.16 5.03 1.62
CA TRP A 71 10.26 6.12 1.23
C TRP A 71 10.93 7.50 1.33
N ALA A 72 11.87 7.69 2.25
CA ALA A 72 12.66 8.92 2.32
C ALA A 72 13.55 9.06 1.08
N ARG A 73 14.24 7.98 0.65
CA ARG A 73 15.02 7.98 -0.61
C ARG A 73 14.13 8.30 -1.82
N LEU A 74 12.93 7.72 -1.86
CA LEU A 74 11.97 7.98 -2.93
C LEU A 74 11.53 9.45 -2.96
N LEU A 75 11.21 10.02 -1.80
CA LEU A 75 10.87 11.44 -1.70
C LEU A 75 12.05 12.34 -2.06
N ASP A 76 13.28 12.00 -1.69
CA ASP A 76 14.48 12.76 -2.07
C ASP A 76 14.65 12.80 -3.60
N ALA A 77 14.43 11.68 -4.26
CA ALA A 77 14.50 11.56 -5.72
C ALA A 77 13.33 12.25 -6.46
N THR A 78 12.25 12.61 -5.76
CA THR A 78 11.05 13.23 -6.35
C THR A 78 10.65 14.50 -5.60
N PRO A 79 11.33 15.65 -5.80
CA PRO A 79 11.22 16.85 -4.97
C PRO A 79 9.79 17.38 -4.77
N ASP A 80 8.93 17.30 -5.80
CA ASP A 80 7.55 17.83 -5.78
C ASP A 80 6.51 16.80 -5.29
N ALA A 81 6.95 15.60 -4.89
CA ALA A 81 6.05 14.58 -4.41
C ALA A 81 5.73 14.72 -2.92
N VAL A 82 4.57 14.21 -2.54
CA VAL A 82 4.15 14.05 -1.14
C VAL A 82 3.87 12.58 -0.84
N LEU A 83 3.99 12.20 0.43
CA LEU A 83 3.59 10.89 0.93
C LEU A 83 2.33 11.06 1.78
N TRP A 84 1.24 10.49 1.32
CA TRP A 84 -0.08 10.56 1.92
C TRP A 84 -0.37 9.30 2.73
N LEU A 85 -0.42 9.45 4.04
CA LEU A 85 -0.54 8.36 5.00
C LEU A 85 -1.91 8.36 5.68
N ALA A 86 -2.35 7.20 6.16
CA ALA A 86 -3.48 7.14 7.08
C ALA A 86 -3.15 7.94 8.36
N ALA A 87 -4.09 8.75 8.84
CA ALA A 87 -3.90 9.50 10.07
C ALA A 87 -3.69 8.54 11.25
N ALA A 88 -2.66 8.82 11.99
CA ALA A 88 -2.30 8.11 13.21
C ALA A 88 -1.89 9.14 14.27
N PRO A 89 -2.86 9.83 14.92
CA PRO A 89 -2.59 11.02 15.74
C PRO A 89 -1.47 10.83 16.77
N MET A 90 -1.34 9.63 17.34
CA MET A 90 -0.29 9.32 18.30
C MET A 90 1.09 9.07 17.63
N ALA A 91 1.12 8.75 16.34
CA ALA A 91 2.34 8.46 15.60
C ALA A 91 2.79 9.62 14.70
N GLU A 92 1.91 10.55 14.34
CA GLU A 92 2.20 11.63 13.39
C GLU A 92 3.44 12.45 13.76
N GLY A 93 3.54 12.84 15.03
CA GLY A 93 4.71 13.59 15.53
C GLY A 93 6.00 12.83 15.35
N ASN A 94 6.01 11.54 15.67
CA ASN A 94 7.18 10.68 15.52
C ASN A 94 7.52 10.48 14.05
N LEU A 95 6.54 10.19 13.19
CA LEU A 95 6.76 10.01 11.76
C LEU A 95 7.33 11.27 11.10
N ARG A 96 6.86 12.45 11.51
CA ARG A 96 7.42 13.73 11.03
C ARG A 96 8.85 13.94 11.51
N ASN A 97 9.19 13.54 12.73
CA ASN A 97 10.55 13.62 13.25
C ASN A 97 11.48 12.65 12.51
N GLU A 98 11.05 11.39 12.35
CA GLU A 98 11.79 10.38 11.58
C GLU A 98 12.08 10.84 10.15
N MET A 99 11.15 11.54 9.51
CA MET A 99 11.36 12.07 8.16
C MET A 99 12.38 13.21 8.15
N ARG A 100 12.34 14.12 9.15
CA ARG A 100 13.34 15.19 9.30
C ARG A 100 14.74 14.65 9.55
N GLU A 101 14.88 13.59 10.35
CA GLU A 101 16.17 12.94 10.62
C GLU A 101 16.80 12.37 9.35
N ARG A 102 15.96 12.02 8.35
CA ARG A 102 16.38 11.59 7.01
C ARG A 102 16.59 12.74 6.02
N GLY A 103 16.53 13.99 6.49
CA GLY A 103 16.74 15.18 5.65
C GLY A 103 15.54 15.58 4.79
N ILE A 104 14.37 14.97 4.96
CA ILE A 104 13.18 15.27 4.19
C ILE A 104 12.28 16.26 4.93
N ASP A 105 11.74 17.26 4.22
CA ASP A 105 10.78 18.21 4.79
C ASP A 105 9.51 17.47 5.25
N ALA A 106 9.26 17.50 6.55
CA ALA A 106 8.12 16.83 7.16
C ALA A 106 6.74 17.35 6.68
N ARG A 107 6.68 18.51 6.00
CA ARG A 107 5.46 19.00 5.35
C ARG A 107 5.05 18.14 4.16
N ARG A 108 5.99 17.36 3.61
CA ARG A 108 5.72 16.39 2.55
C ARG A 108 5.01 15.12 3.05
N LEU A 109 4.90 14.92 4.37
CA LEU A 109 3.98 13.94 4.94
C LEU A 109 2.60 14.56 5.12
N VAL A 110 1.62 14.08 4.39
CA VAL A 110 0.21 14.44 4.52
C VAL A 110 -0.52 13.32 5.23
N PHE A 111 -1.35 13.65 6.22
CA PHE A 111 -2.12 12.64 6.98
C PHE A 111 -3.61 12.77 6.68
N ALA A 112 -4.19 11.67 6.27
CA ALA A 112 -5.59 11.57 5.88
C ALA A 112 -6.44 11.05 7.05
N PRO A 113 -7.50 11.74 7.47
CA PRO A 113 -8.38 11.28 8.53
C PRO A 113 -9.09 9.98 8.12
N HIS A 114 -9.58 9.23 9.12
CA HIS A 114 -10.44 8.08 8.84
C HIS A 114 -11.76 8.57 8.23
N LEU A 115 -12.18 7.90 7.15
CA LEU A 115 -13.45 8.18 6.44
C LEU A 115 -14.24 6.89 6.26
N PRO A 116 -15.56 6.96 6.07
CA PRO A 116 -16.37 5.84 5.59
C PRO A 116 -15.81 5.28 4.27
N GLN A 117 -15.97 3.98 4.03
CA GLN A 117 -15.36 3.27 2.90
C GLN A 117 -15.61 3.95 1.54
N ALA A 118 -16.83 4.38 1.27
CA ALA A 118 -17.17 5.02 -0.02
C ALA A 118 -16.39 6.33 -0.23
N GLU A 119 -16.26 7.15 0.80
CA GLU A 119 -15.47 8.40 0.77
C GLU A 119 -13.97 8.10 0.71
N HIS A 120 -13.52 7.04 1.40
CA HIS A 120 -12.13 6.60 1.32
C HIS A 120 -11.76 6.14 -0.09
N LEU A 121 -12.57 5.32 -0.74
CA LEU A 121 -12.35 4.89 -2.11
C LEU A 121 -12.39 6.09 -3.10
N ALA A 122 -13.29 7.05 -2.88
CA ALA A 122 -13.36 8.25 -3.69
C ALA A 122 -12.06 9.06 -3.61
N ARG A 123 -11.56 9.32 -2.39
CA ARG A 123 -10.32 10.11 -2.22
C ARG A 123 -9.07 9.38 -2.71
N LEU A 124 -9.02 8.04 -2.65
CA LEU A 124 -7.88 7.26 -3.16
C LEU A 124 -7.55 7.61 -4.61
N GLN A 125 -8.55 7.93 -5.44
CA GLN A 125 -8.36 8.35 -6.83
C GLN A 125 -7.48 9.62 -6.99
N LEU A 126 -7.13 10.30 -5.90
CA LEU A 126 -6.20 11.45 -5.92
C LEU A 126 -4.73 11.03 -5.81
N ALA A 127 -4.45 9.78 -5.48
CA ALA A 127 -3.10 9.26 -5.42
C ALA A 127 -2.64 8.79 -6.81
N ASP A 128 -1.35 8.94 -7.07
CA ASP A 128 -0.74 8.52 -8.32
C ASP A 128 -0.14 7.10 -8.21
N LEU A 129 0.38 6.74 -7.01
CA LEU A 129 0.97 5.44 -6.74
C LEU A 129 0.81 5.07 -5.27
N ALA A 130 0.33 3.86 -5.01
CA ALA A 130 0.33 3.28 -3.68
C ALA A 130 1.65 2.55 -3.42
N LEU A 131 2.21 2.75 -2.22
CA LEU A 131 3.42 2.09 -1.75
C LEU A 131 3.03 1.01 -0.73
N ASP A 132 3.50 -0.19 -0.96
CA ASP A 132 3.27 -1.29 -0.04
C ASP A 132 4.22 -1.25 1.17
N THR A 133 3.91 -2.02 2.19
CA THR A 133 4.70 -2.19 3.41
C THR A 133 5.36 -3.58 3.45
N ALA A 134 6.49 -3.67 4.16
CA ALA A 134 7.18 -4.92 4.39
C ALA A 134 7.62 -5.01 5.88
N PRO A 135 7.70 -6.22 6.44
CA PRO A 135 7.47 -7.55 5.84
C PRO A 135 5.99 -7.93 5.72
N PHE A 136 5.08 -7.10 6.18
CA PHE A 136 3.63 -7.34 6.14
C PHE A 136 2.99 -6.45 5.07
N ASN A 137 2.66 -7.05 3.92
CA ASN A 137 2.07 -6.33 2.80
C ASN A 137 0.68 -5.75 3.10
N SER A 138 0.24 -4.92 2.18
CA SER A 138 -1.15 -4.48 2.05
C SER A 138 -2.03 -5.66 1.63
N HIS A 139 -3.17 -5.79 2.27
CA HIS A 139 -4.22 -6.77 1.94
C HIS A 139 -5.44 -6.02 1.40
N THR A 140 -6.39 -5.70 2.29
CA THR A 140 -7.57 -4.90 1.92
C THR A 140 -7.18 -3.54 1.37
N THR A 141 -6.15 -2.90 1.92
CA THR A 141 -5.66 -1.61 1.44
C THR A 141 -5.09 -1.67 0.01
N ALA A 142 -4.46 -2.78 -0.39
CA ALA A 142 -4.06 -3.00 -1.78
C ALA A 142 -5.29 -3.17 -2.70
N SER A 143 -6.27 -3.96 -2.26
CA SER A 143 -7.52 -4.12 -3.01
C SER A 143 -8.28 -2.80 -3.18
N ASP A 144 -8.32 -1.96 -2.15
CA ASP A 144 -8.97 -0.65 -2.19
C ASP A 144 -8.25 0.31 -3.17
N ALA A 145 -6.91 0.31 -3.17
CA ALA A 145 -6.11 1.10 -4.12
C ALA A 145 -6.38 0.66 -5.56
N LEU A 146 -6.27 -0.63 -5.85
CA LEU A 146 -6.53 -1.19 -7.17
C LEU A 146 -7.97 -0.98 -7.63
N TRP A 147 -8.94 -1.09 -6.71
CA TRP A 147 -10.35 -0.80 -7.01
C TRP A 147 -10.58 0.67 -7.35
N ALA A 148 -9.86 1.58 -6.68
CA ALA A 148 -9.90 3.01 -6.97
C ALA A 148 -9.14 3.39 -8.26
N GLY A 149 -8.49 2.44 -8.93
CA GLY A 149 -7.68 2.66 -10.13
C GLY A 149 -6.27 3.16 -9.85
N VAL A 150 -5.79 3.04 -8.61
CA VAL A 150 -4.44 3.45 -8.20
C VAL A 150 -3.52 2.24 -8.25
N PRO A 151 -2.45 2.27 -9.05
CA PRO A 151 -1.46 1.20 -9.06
C PRO A 151 -0.76 1.10 -7.70
N ILE A 152 -0.32 -0.10 -7.34
CA ILE A 152 0.48 -0.34 -6.14
C ILE A 152 1.77 -1.04 -6.52
N VAL A 153 2.90 -0.56 -6.01
CA VAL A 153 4.17 -1.26 -6.10
C VAL A 153 4.41 -2.04 -4.81
N THR A 154 4.85 -3.28 -4.94
CA THR A 154 5.14 -4.18 -3.81
C THR A 154 6.42 -4.97 -4.05
N CYS A 155 7.05 -5.44 -2.97
CA CYS A 155 8.13 -6.42 -3.03
C CYS A 155 7.70 -7.65 -2.21
N ALA A 156 7.70 -8.82 -2.85
CA ALA A 156 7.24 -10.05 -2.20
C ALA A 156 8.32 -10.64 -1.29
N GLY A 157 7.92 -11.06 -0.09
CA GLY A 157 8.76 -11.84 0.81
C GLY A 157 8.43 -13.34 0.81
N ASP A 158 8.88 -14.04 1.86
CA ASP A 158 8.77 -15.50 1.98
C ASP A 158 7.57 -15.97 2.81
N THR A 159 6.85 -15.04 3.45
CA THR A 159 5.72 -15.37 4.33
C THR A 159 4.39 -15.11 3.64
N PHE A 160 3.34 -15.75 4.10
CA PHE A 160 1.98 -15.51 3.61
C PHE A 160 1.62 -14.01 3.56
N PRO A 161 1.75 -13.24 4.67
CA PRO A 161 1.37 -11.83 4.65
C PRO A 161 2.27 -10.94 3.79
N SER A 162 3.46 -11.38 3.41
CA SER A 162 4.38 -10.64 2.55
C SER A 162 4.19 -10.90 1.06
N ARG A 163 3.14 -11.64 0.67
CA ARG A 163 2.89 -12.03 -0.73
C ARG A 163 1.51 -11.62 -1.23
N VAL A 164 0.69 -11.05 -0.37
CA VAL A 164 -0.72 -10.79 -0.68
C VAL A 164 -0.92 -9.74 -1.76
N ALA A 165 -0.23 -8.62 -1.69
CA ALA A 165 -0.31 -7.57 -2.73
C ALA A 165 0.15 -8.12 -4.09
N GLY A 166 1.24 -8.91 -4.10
CA GLY A 166 1.71 -9.59 -5.31
C GLY A 166 0.67 -10.55 -5.91
N SER A 167 -0.06 -11.30 -5.07
CA SER A 167 -1.16 -12.14 -5.53
C SER A 167 -2.25 -11.35 -6.25
N LEU A 168 -2.64 -10.20 -5.70
CA LEU A 168 -3.64 -9.32 -6.31
C LEU A 168 -3.15 -8.79 -7.67
N LEU A 169 -1.89 -8.36 -7.73
CA LEU A 169 -1.27 -7.88 -8.98
C LEU A 169 -1.22 -8.97 -10.05
N HIS A 170 -0.84 -10.19 -9.69
CA HIS A 170 -0.90 -11.33 -10.61
C HIS A 170 -2.33 -11.60 -11.11
N ALA A 171 -3.32 -11.54 -10.22
CA ALA A 171 -4.72 -11.81 -10.57
C ALA A 171 -5.30 -10.82 -11.57
N ILE A 172 -4.80 -9.58 -11.58
CA ILE A 172 -5.25 -8.52 -12.52
C ILE A 172 -4.30 -8.31 -13.71
N GLY A 173 -3.22 -9.11 -13.81
CA GLY A 173 -2.30 -9.09 -14.93
C GLY A 173 -1.28 -7.94 -14.92
N LEU A 174 -0.86 -7.47 -13.74
CA LEU A 174 0.15 -6.43 -13.53
C LEU A 174 1.36 -6.93 -12.72
N PRO A 175 1.98 -8.07 -13.08
CA PRO A 175 3.11 -8.61 -12.32
C PRO A 175 4.36 -7.71 -12.36
N GLU A 176 4.47 -6.79 -13.31
CA GLU A 176 5.54 -5.80 -13.44
C GLU A 176 5.58 -4.78 -12.29
N LEU A 177 4.53 -4.68 -11.50
CA LEU A 177 4.49 -3.86 -10.29
C LEU A 177 4.98 -4.61 -9.02
N ILE A 178 5.49 -5.82 -9.19
CA ILE A 178 6.12 -6.61 -8.14
C ILE A 178 7.62 -6.52 -8.32
N ALA A 179 8.27 -5.65 -7.54
CA ALA A 179 9.72 -5.48 -7.56
C ALA A 179 10.43 -6.78 -7.15
N ALA A 180 11.55 -7.06 -7.78
CA ALA A 180 12.37 -8.24 -7.45
C ALA A 180 13.04 -8.08 -6.08
N ASP A 181 13.42 -6.86 -5.73
CA ASP A 181 13.97 -6.49 -4.43
C ASP A 181 13.65 -5.02 -4.10
N PHE A 182 14.21 -4.50 -3.02
CA PHE A 182 13.97 -3.12 -2.55
C PHE A 182 14.94 -2.08 -3.15
N GLU A 183 15.79 -2.47 -4.09
CA GLU A 183 16.68 -1.54 -4.82
C GLU A 183 16.16 -1.24 -6.25
N GLU A 184 15.24 -2.08 -6.76
CA GLU A 184 14.52 -1.88 -8.02
C GLU A 184 13.46 -0.79 -7.89
#